data_e9dbd8b8204d65f05af02898c1236a45
#
_entry.id   e9dbd8b8204d65f05af02898c1236a45
#
_cell.length_a   1.000
_cell.length_b   1.000
_cell.length_c   1.000
_cell.angle_alpha   90.00
_cell.angle_beta   90.00
_cell.angle_gamma   90.00
#
_symmetry.space_group_name_H-M   'P 1'
#
loop_
_entity.id
_entity.type
_entity.pdbx_description
1 polymer ?
#
loop_
_entity_poly.entity_id
_entity_poly.type
_entity_poly.pdbx_seq_one_letter_code
_entity_poly.pdbx_strand_id
1 'polypeptide(L)'
;DHESSTSDNNDRKFLMCEDASEVKCIIYSDGDVNNDDGAYGTISDVRIKQGIRDANSQWDDIKAMKIRNFKKNHDVIQYGDRAWEQIGVVAQELEEAGMDKLVREHPAFESEVRNNEDINEGDMVKSVQSSIIYMKAVKCLQEAIAKIETLEAKVEALENG
;
A
#
# COMPACT_ATOMS: atom_id res chain seq x y z
N ASP A 1 -22.19 -13.37 -13.83
CA ASP A 1 -22.72 -14.33 -12.83
C ASP A 1 -21.60 -15.28 -12.45
N HIS A 2 -20.88 -14.95 -11.39
CA HIS A 2 -19.91 -15.86 -10.77
C HIS A 2 -20.65 -16.62 -9.67
N GLU A 3 -21.25 -17.77 -10.05
CA GLU A 3 -21.71 -18.72 -9.04
C GLU A 3 -20.55 -19.25 -8.23
N SER A 4 -20.61 -18.90 -6.95
CA SER A 4 -20.11 -19.63 -5.79
C SER A 4 -19.09 -20.73 -6.04
N SER A 5 -17.84 -20.39 -6.21
CA SER A 5 -16.78 -21.25 -5.75
C SER A 5 -15.81 -20.40 -4.93
N THR A 6 -15.67 -20.83 -3.71
CA THR A 6 -14.89 -20.27 -2.62
C THR A 6 -13.39 -20.36 -2.80
N SER A 7 -12.86 -20.37 -4.02
CA SER A 7 -11.42 -20.37 -4.23
C SER A 7 -10.90 -18.95 -4.38
N ASP A 8 -10.58 -18.36 -3.26
CA ASP A 8 -9.79 -17.16 -3.13
C ASP A 8 -8.31 -17.56 -3.33
N ASN A 9 -7.95 -17.78 -4.59
CA ASN A 9 -6.62 -18.21 -4.98
C ASN A 9 -6.32 -17.74 -6.41
N ASN A 10 -5.07 -17.81 -6.83
CA ASN A 10 -4.61 -17.42 -8.17
C ASN A 10 -5.04 -18.38 -9.30
N ASP A 11 -5.94 -19.33 -9.05
CA ASP A 11 -6.41 -20.27 -10.08
C ASP A 11 -7.49 -19.65 -10.99
N ARG A 12 -8.24 -18.66 -10.50
CA ARG A 12 -9.30 -17.99 -11.25
C ARG A 12 -8.95 -16.56 -11.58
N LYS A 13 -9.47 -16.08 -12.71
CA LYS A 13 -9.20 -14.75 -13.25
C LYS A 13 -10.51 -14.00 -13.43
N PHE A 14 -10.59 -12.77 -12.92
CA PHE A 14 -11.68 -11.85 -13.21
C PHE A 14 -11.48 -11.15 -14.56
N LEU A 15 -10.24 -10.79 -14.87
CA LEU A 15 -9.86 -10.16 -16.13
C LEU A 15 -8.53 -10.74 -16.60
N MET A 16 -8.46 -11.03 -17.88
CA MET A 16 -7.22 -11.34 -18.58
C MET A 16 -7.14 -10.54 -19.87
N CYS A 17 -6.09 -9.77 -20.02
CA CYS A 17 -5.77 -9.01 -21.21
C CYS A 17 -4.58 -9.65 -21.91
N GLU A 18 -4.77 -10.06 -23.16
CA GLU A 18 -3.75 -10.69 -23.99
C GLU A 18 -3.74 -10.08 -25.39
N ASP A 19 -2.61 -10.15 -26.04
CA ASP A 19 -2.46 -9.90 -27.47
C ASP A 19 -2.06 -11.22 -28.19
N ALA A 20 -1.75 -11.11 -29.47
CA ALA A 20 -1.37 -12.30 -30.28
C ALA A 20 -0.07 -12.99 -29.83
N SER A 21 0.73 -12.35 -28.97
CA SER A 21 2.03 -12.83 -28.54
C SER A 21 2.01 -13.40 -27.11
N GLU A 22 1.32 -12.75 -26.18
CA GLU A 22 1.38 -13.09 -24.76
C GLU A 22 0.28 -12.43 -23.91
N VAL A 23 0.16 -12.88 -22.66
CA VAL A 23 -0.71 -12.27 -21.65
C VAL A 23 -0.05 -11.02 -21.08
N LYS A 24 -0.75 -9.87 -21.14
CA LYS A 24 -0.26 -8.57 -20.71
C LYS A 24 -0.66 -8.18 -19.28
N CYS A 25 -1.85 -8.56 -18.85
CA CYS A 25 -2.34 -8.24 -17.51
C CYS A 25 -3.38 -9.26 -17.06
N ILE A 26 -3.35 -9.62 -15.78
CA ILE A 26 -4.34 -10.48 -15.14
C ILE A 26 -4.78 -9.84 -13.82
N ILE A 27 -6.09 -9.86 -13.57
CA ILE A 27 -6.67 -9.63 -12.23
C ILE A 27 -7.24 -10.96 -11.77
N TYR A 28 -6.68 -11.48 -10.70
CA TYR A 28 -7.09 -12.76 -10.12
C TYR A 28 -8.27 -12.63 -9.15
N SER A 29 -8.90 -13.74 -8.82
CA SER A 29 -10.07 -13.76 -7.94
C SER A 29 -9.77 -13.43 -6.49
N ASP A 30 -8.53 -13.53 -6.05
CA ASP A 30 -8.03 -13.12 -4.74
C ASP A 30 -7.66 -11.62 -4.65
N GLY A 31 -7.78 -10.90 -5.79
CA GLY A 31 -7.46 -9.49 -5.89
C GLY A 31 -6.04 -9.17 -6.34
N ASP A 32 -5.21 -10.16 -6.57
CA ASP A 32 -3.87 -9.96 -7.12
C ASP A 32 -3.93 -9.43 -8.56
N VAL A 33 -3.04 -8.49 -8.87
CA VAL A 33 -2.90 -7.89 -10.20
C VAL A 33 -1.49 -8.14 -10.71
N ASN A 34 -1.39 -8.95 -11.75
CA ASN A 34 -0.14 -9.21 -12.43
C ASN A 34 -0.11 -8.52 -13.80
N ASN A 35 0.99 -7.90 -14.14
CA ASN A 35 1.28 -7.43 -15.48
C ASN A 35 2.67 -7.93 -15.93
N ASP A 36 2.88 -7.95 -17.24
CA ASP A 36 4.04 -8.56 -17.86
C ASP A 36 5.37 -7.86 -17.48
N ASP A 37 5.39 -6.53 -17.39
CA ASP A 37 6.60 -5.74 -17.16
C ASP A 37 6.71 -5.11 -15.77
N GLY A 38 5.76 -5.35 -14.88
CA GLY A 38 5.74 -4.84 -13.50
C GLY A 38 5.54 -3.33 -13.40
N ALA A 39 5.15 -2.65 -14.49
CA ALA A 39 5.02 -1.20 -14.54
C ALA A 39 3.58 -0.74 -14.25
N TYR A 40 3.43 0.05 -13.19
CA TYR A 40 2.20 0.79 -12.89
C TYR A 40 2.52 2.29 -12.98
N GLY A 41 2.06 2.93 -14.06
CA GLY A 41 2.34 4.33 -14.35
C GLY A 41 1.20 5.27 -14.00
N THR A 42 1.55 6.53 -13.76
CA THR A 42 0.58 7.63 -13.70
C THR A 42 1.02 8.76 -14.62
N ILE A 43 0.06 9.48 -15.22
CA ILE A 43 0.37 10.66 -16.05
C ILE A 43 1.01 11.72 -15.17
N SER A 44 2.21 12.20 -15.54
CA SER A 44 3.04 13.06 -14.70
C SER A 44 3.73 14.19 -15.47
N ASP A 45 3.15 14.63 -16.60
CA ASP A 45 3.67 15.73 -17.40
C ASP A 45 3.62 17.06 -16.62
N VAL A 46 4.67 17.86 -16.72
CA VAL A 46 4.77 19.16 -16.04
C VAL A 46 3.62 20.10 -16.41
N ARG A 47 3.11 20.01 -17.63
CA ARG A 47 2.04 20.88 -18.15
C ARG A 47 0.68 20.68 -17.50
N ILE A 48 0.48 19.53 -16.86
CA ILE A 48 -0.77 19.22 -16.12
C ILE A 48 -0.65 19.43 -14.60
N LYS A 49 0.47 20.01 -14.15
CA LYS A 49 0.75 20.24 -12.73
C LYS A 49 0.88 21.73 -12.45
N GLN A 50 0.48 22.14 -11.26
CA GLN A 50 0.64 23.51 -10.77
C GLN A 50 1.32 23.52 -9.39
N GLY A 51 1.97 24.63 -9.04
CA GLY A 51 2.58 24.82 -7.74
C GLY A 51 3.70 23.82 -7.41
N ILE A 52 4.45 23.38 -8.42
CA ILE A 52 5.56 22.43 -8.23
C ILE A 52 6.60 23.07 -7.33
N ARG A 53 6.95 22.40 -6.28
CA ARG A 53 7.99 22.77 -5.32
C ARG A 53 8.59 21.52 -4.69
N ASP A 54 9.73 21.67 -4.01
CA ASP A 54 10.34 20.58 -3.27
C ASP A 54 9.37 20.08 -2.19
N ALA A 55 9.31 18.76 -2.01
CA ALA A 55 8.53 18.17 -0.96
C ALA A 55 9.14 18.55 0.41
N ASN A 56 8.26 18.88 1.37
CA ASN A 56 8.66 19.04 2.76
C ASN A 56 9.23 17.73 3.32
N SER A 57 9.93 17.83 4.46
CA SER A 57 10.45 16.66 5.16
C SER A 57 9.35 15.62 5.42
N GLN A 58 9.70 14.36 5.20
CA GLN A 58 8.84 13.21 5.49
C GLN A 58 9.43 12.35 6.63
N TRP A 59 10.48 12.83 7.28
CA TRP A 59 11.21 12.10 8.30
C TRP A 59 10.33 11.72 9.49
N ASP A 60 9.59 12.70 10.02
CA ASP A 60 8.75 12.48 11.20
C ASP A 60 7.54 11.61 10.89
N ASP A 61 6.93 11.76 9.71
CA ASP A 61 5.82 10.92 9.26
C ASP A 61 6.25 9.45 9.16
N ILE A 62 7.36 9.18 8.48
CA ILE A 62 7.88 7.80 8.34
C ILE A 62 8.30 7.22 9.69
N LYS A 63 8.87 8.03 10.57
CA LYS A 63 9.26 7.59 11.92
C LYS A 63 8.04 7.28 12.81
N ALA A 64 6.95 8.03 12.67
CA ALA A 64 5.73 7.83 13.44
C ALA A 64 4.87 6.66 12.92
N MET A 65 5.04 6.29 11.65
CA MET A 65 4.27 5.23 11.00
C MET A 65 4.57 3.87 11.64
N LYS A 66 3.52 3.18 12.08
CA LYS A 66 3.63 1.82 12.62
C LYS A 66 3.45 0.82 11.49
N ILE A 67 4.45 -0.01 11.27
CA ILE A 67 4.36 -1.15 10.34
C ILE A 67 3.94 -2.37 11.16
N ARG A 68 2.88 -3.04 10.71
CA ARG A 68 2.25 -4.17 11.42
C ARG A 68 2.27 -5.44 10.57
N ASN A 69 2.40 -6.56 11.23
CA ASN A 69 2.00 -7.84 10.67
C ASN A 69 0.57 -8.15 11.11
N PHE A 70 -0.23 -8.65 10.19
CA PHE A 70 -1.63 -9.01 10.46
C PHE A 70 -2.12 -10.10 9.50
N LYS A 71 -3.24 -10.74 9.85
CA LYS A 71 -4.01 -11.60 8.96
C LYS A 71 -5.36 -10.95 8.70
N LYS A 72 -5.87 -11.05 7.48
CA LYS A 72 -7.24 -10.61 7.19
C LYS A 72 -8.26 -11.60 7.72
N ASN A 73 -9.37 -11.13 8.25
CA ASN A 73 -10.39 -11.99 8.85
C ASN A 73 -10.96 -13.02 7.86
N HIS A 74 -11.19 -12.62 6.61
CA HIS A 74 -11.69 -13.57 5.58
C HIS A 74 -10.67 -14.69 5.29
N ASP A 75 -9.35 -14.40 5.28
CA ASP A 75 -8.31 -15.41 5.13
C ASP A 75 -8.31 -16.39 6.32
N VAL A 76 -8.49 -15.86 7.53
CA VAL A 76 -8.58 -16.70 8.74
C VAL A 76 -9.82 -17.57 8.72
N ILE A 77 -10.96 -17.04 8.28
CA ILE A 77 -12.21 -17.82 8.12
C ILE A 77 -12.00 -18.95 7.11
N GLN A 78 -11.30 -18.68 6.00
CA GLN A 78 -11.15 -19.65 4.92
C GLN A 78 -10.01 -20.67 5.17
N TYR A 79 -8.88 -20.24 5.74
CA TYR A 79 -7.66 -21.05 5.84
C TYR A 79 -7.25 -21.39 7.28
N GLY A 80 -7.93 -20.80 8.30
CA GLY A 80 -7.60 -20.99 9.71
C GLY A 80 -6.16 -20.61 10.02
N ASP A 81 -5.43 -21.48 10.71
CA ASP A 81 -4.03 -21.25 11.10
C ASP A 81 -3.09 -21.07 9.89
N ARG A 82 -3.48 -21.59 8.72
CA ARG A 82 -2.72 -21.49 7.48
C ARG A 82 -2.88 -20.17 6.75
N ALA A 83 -3.76 -19.27 7.22
CA ALA A 83 -3.86 -17.92 6.69
C ALA A 83 -2.49 -17.23 6.78
N TRP A 84 -2.02 -16.68 5.65
CA TRP A 84 -0.71 -16.02 5.61
C TRP A 84 -0.73 -14.67 6.36
N GLU A 85 0.41 -14.32 6.88
CA GLU A 85 0.62 -13.05 7.53
C GLU A 85 1.02 -11.99 6.49
N GLN A 86 0.34 -10.86 6.53
CA GLN A 86 0.63 -9.70 5.69
C GLN A 86 1.42 -8.66 6.48
N ILE A 87 2.19 -7.83 5.77
CA ILE A 87 2.84 -6.65 6.34
C ILE A 87 2.19 -5.39 5.78
N GLY A 88 1.90 -4.43 6.63
CA GLY A 88 1.27 -3.18 6.20
C GLY A 88 1.03 -2.20 7.32
N VAL A 89 0.13 -1.26 7.09
CA VAL A 89 -0.27 -0.21 8.03
C VAL A 89 -1.75 -0.36 8.37
N VAL A 90 -2.13 0.13 9.55
CA VAL A 90 -3.53 0.21 10.00
C VAL A 90 -4.01 1.64 9.79
N ALA A 91 -5.16 1.82 9.13
CA ALA A 91 -5.68 3.15 8.76
C ALA A 91 -5.87 4.07 9.99
N GLN A 92 -6.42 3.55 11.07
CA GLN A 92 -6.62 4.29 12.31
C GLN A 92 -5.28 4.74 12.94
N GLU A 93 -4.24 3.90 12.89
CA GLU A 93 -2.90 4.26 13.38
C GLU A 93 -2.23 5.35 12.54
N LEU A 94 -2.54 5.42 11.23
CA LEU A 94 -2.10 6.52 10.37
C LEU A 94 -2.80 7.83 10.74
N GLU A 95 -4.10 7.81 11.03
CA GLU A 95 -4.84 8.98 11.49
C GLU A 95 -4.32 9.48 12.84
N GLU A 96 -4.09 8.58 13.80
CA GLU A 96 -3.47 8.91 15.09
C GLU A 96 -2.09 9.57 14.93
N ALA A 97 -1.35 9.19 13.91
CA ALA A 97 -0.06 9.77 13.56
C ALA A 97 -0.15 11.07 12.74
N GLY A 98 -1.36 11.61 12.50
CA GLY A 98 -1.58 12.84 11.76
C GLY A 98 -1.52 12.70 10.25
N MET A 99 -1.63 11.47 9.72
CA MET A 99 -1.58 11.14 8.30
C MET A 99 -2.97 10.79 7.72
N ASP A 100 -4.02 11.44 8.21
CA ASP A 100 -5.41 11.26 7.80
C ASP A 100 -5.62 11.35 6.27
N LYS A 101 -4.83 12.17 5.59
CA LYS A 101 -4.88 12.33 4.13
C LYS A 101 -4.50 11.07 3.34
N LEU A 102 -3.86 10.10 3.97
CA LEU A 102 -3.57 8.79 3.39
C LEU A 102 -4.74 7.81 3.50
N VAL A 103 -5.73 8.15 4.30
CA VAL A 103 -6.91 7.32 4.56
C VAL A 103 -8.07 7.77 3.67
N ARG A 104 -8.83 6.79 3.19
CA ARG A 104 -10.09 6.97 2.49
C ARG A 104 -11.14 6.10 3.16
N GLU A 105 -12.37 6.56 3.13
CA GLU A 105 -13.53 5.82 3.65
C GLU A 105 -14.48 5.46 2.51
N HIS A 106 -15.11 4.31 2.66
CA HIS A 106 -16.20 3.86 1.80
C HIS A 106 -17.25 3.13 2.64
N PRO A 107 -18.52 3.09 2.22
CA PRO A 107 -19.51 2.25 2.88
C PRO A 107 -19.09 0.78 2.87
N ALA A 108 -19.34 0.07 3.96
CA ALA A 108 -19.01 -1.34 4.08
C ALA A 108 -19.69 -2.17 2.99
N PHE A 109 -18.93 -3.01 2.33
CA PHE A 109 -19.47 -3.98 1.36
C PHE A 109 -20.08 -5.18 2.10
N GLU A 110 -21.01 -5.89 1.45
CA GLU A 110 -21.64 -7.10 1.99
C GLU A 110 -20.63 -8.14 2.50
N SER A 111 -19.51 -8.29 1.79
CA SER A 111 -18.43 -9.21 2.18
C SER A 111 -17.70 -8.76 3.45
N GLU A 112 -17.54 -7.46 3.67
CA GLU A 112 -16.91 -6.92 4.87
C GLU A 112 -17.82 -7.11 6.08
N VAL A 113 -19.12 -6.85 5.95
CA VAL A 113 -20.13 -7.12 6.99
C VAL A 113 -20.17 -8.62 7.34
N ARG A 114 -20.21 -9.49 6.33
CA ARG A 114 -20.29 -10.94 6.51
C ARG A 114 -19.07 -11.55 7.20
N ASN A 115 -17.90 -11.02 6.96
CA ASN A 115 -16.63 -11.59 7.43
C ASN A 115 -16.08 -10.92 8.71
N ASN A 116 -16.78 -9.93 9.26
CA ASN A 116 -16.31 -9.17 10.42
C ASN A 116 -17.46 -8.87 11.38
N GLU A 117 -17.39 -9.43 12.59
CA GLU A 117 -18.44 -9.29 13.62
C GLU A 117 -18.66 -7.84 14.07
N ASP A 118 -17.63 -7.00 13.99
CA ASP A 118 -17.65 -5.60 14.42
C ASP A 118 -18.03 -4.62 13.29
N ILE A 119 -18.39 -5.11 12.09
CA ILE A 119 -18.81 -4.28 10.96
C ILE A 119 -20.28 -4.55 10.63
N ASN A 120 -21.10 -3.50 10.65
CA ASN A 120 -22.50 -3.55 10.33
C ASN A 120 -22.82 -2.93 8.97
N GLU A 121 -23.99 -3.24 8.43
CA GLU A 121 -24.49 -2.58 7.23
C GLU A 121 -24.60 -1.06 7.45
N GLY A 122 -24.02 -0.28 6.55
CA GLY A 122 -23.98 1.18 6.63
C GLY A 122 -22.80 1.77 7.39
N ASP A 123 -21.97 0.96 8.04
CA ASP A 123 -20.71 1.43 8.61
C ASP A 123 -19.76 1.89 7.51
N MET A 124 -18.85 2.79 7.87
CA MET A 124 -17.76 3.25 7.01
C MET A 124 -16.49 2.45 7.28
N VAL A 125 -15.92 1.86 6.24
CA VAL A 125 -14.65 1.10 6.29
C VAL A 125 -13.53 1.92 5.68
N LYS A 126 -12.33 1.78 6.22
CA LYS A 126 -11.16 2.57 5.84
C LYS A 126 -10.20 1.81 4.96
N SER A 127 -9.69 2.50 3.94
CA SER A 127 -8.63 2.03 3.07
C SER A 127 -7.44 2.99 3.07
N VAL A 128 -6.26 2.53 2.64
CA VAL A 128 -5.02 3.30 2.67
C VAL A 128 -4.45 3.49 1.27
N GLN A 129 -3.99 4.71 0.97
CA GLN A 129 -3.31 5.06 -0.28
C GLN A 129 -1.82 4.69 -0.24
N SER A 130 -1.51 3.41 -0.40
CA SER A 130 -0.16 2.86 -0.26
C SER A 130 0.87 3.48 -1.21
N SER A 131 0.48 3.87 -2.43
CA SER A 131 1.40 4.48 -3.40
C SER A 131 1.97 5.82 -2.93
N ILE A 132 1.23 6.59 -2.12
CA ILE A 132 1.71 7.83 -1.52
C ILE A 132 2.75 7.54 -0.43
N ILE A 133 2.57 6.45 0.32
CA ILE A 133 3.54 6.00 1.34
C ILE A 133 4.90 5.71 0.69
N TYR A 134 4.93 5.12 -0.50
CA TYR A 134 6.17 4.87 -1.23
C TYR A 134 6.92 6.18 -1.54
N MET A 135 6.21 7.23 -1.97
CA MET A 135 6.83 8.53 -2.24
C MET A 135 7.35 9.21 -0.97
N LYS A 136 6.61 9.09 0.16
CA LYS A 136 7.09 9.54 1.48
C LYS A 136 8.36 8.81 1.90
N ALA A 137 8.41 7.50 1.72
CA ALA A 137 9.59 6.69 2.03
C ALA A 137 10.80 7.07 1.16
N VAL A 138 10.61 7.29 -0.13
CA VAL A 138 11.69 7.76 -1.04
C VAL A 138 12.22 9.12 -0.58
N LYS A 139 11.34 10.07 -0.22
CA LYS A 139 11.78 11.39 0.28
C LYS A 139 12.54 11.26 1.60
N CYS A 140 12.08 10.43 2.52
CA CYS A 140 12.78 10.14 3.78
C CYS A 140 14.16 9.51 3.54
N LEU A 141 14.27 8.60 2.57
CA LEU A 141 15.56 8.01 2.17
C LEU A 141 16.54 9.06 1.64
N GLN A 142 16.09 10.01 0.82
CA GLN A 142 16.92 11.14 0.37
C GLN A 142 17.43 11.97 1.54
N GLU A 143 16.59 12.23 2.54
CA GLU A 143 16.99 12.94 3.75
C GLU A 143 18.00 12.14 4.60
N ALA A 144 17.84 10.82 4.68
CA ALA A 144 18.77 9.94 5.36
C ALA A 144 20.14 9.94 4.66
N ILE A 145 20.19 9.87 3.33
CA ILE A 145 21.43 9.95 2.55
C ILE A 145 22.16 11.25 2.85
N ALA A 146 21.49 12.40 2.78
CA ALA A 146 22.11 13.69 3.07
C ALA A 146 22.64 13.81 4.52
N LYS A 147 21.97 13.18 5.49
CA LYS A 147 22.45 13.10 6.87
C LYS A 147 23.68 12.21 7.01
N ILE A 148 23.72 11.09 6.30
CA ILE A 148 24.87 10.18 6.28
C ILE A 148 26.10 10.90 5.71
N GLU A 149 25.97 11.52 4.54
CA GLU A 149 27.06 12.29 3.91
C GLU A 149 27.61 13.38 4.83
N THR A 150 26.71 14.06 5.57
CA THR A 150 27.10 15.06 6.56
C THR A 150 27.87 14.45 7.74
N LEU A 151 27.48 13.27 8.19
CA LEU A 151 28.17 12.56 9.28
C LEU A 151 29.52 12.03 8.83
N GLU A 152 29.62 11.46 7.64
CA GLU A 152 30.88 10.99 7.05
C GLU A 152 31.89 12.13 6.96
N ALA A 153 31.51 13.31 6.45
CA ALA A 153 32.39 14.47 6.40
C ALA A 153 32.86 14.94 7.79
N LYS A 154 32.01 14.83 8.82
CA LYS A 154 32.37 15.16 10.20
C LYS A 154 33.36 14.15 10.80
N VAL A 155 33.16 12.87 10.54
CA VAL A 155 34.07 11.80 10.99
C VAL A 155 35.44 12.00 10.33
N GLU A 156 35.49 12.21 9.03
CA GLU A 156 36.76 12.47 8.30
C GLU A 156 37.52 13.70 8.87
N ALA A 157 36.79 14.77 9.18
CA ALA A 157 37.38 15.96 9.79
C ALA A 157 37.94 15.70 11.18
N LEU A 158 37.33 14.79 11.98
CA LEU A 158 37.81 14.40 13.30
C LEU A 158 39.03 13.46 13.25
N GLU A 159 39.09 12.62 12.21
CA GLU A 159 40.22 11.68 12.03
C GLU A 159 41.46 12.36 11.52
N ASN A 160 41.33 13.47 10.80
CA ASN A 160 42.43 14.22 10.18
C ASN A 160 42.89 15.47 11.00
N GLY A 161 42.25 15.76 12.13
CA GLY A 161 42.56 16.88 13.01
C GLY A 161 43.25 16.44 14.27
#